data_7e0d677b4a4acaea6ee52d08f62b29e1
#
_entry.id   7e0d677b4a4acaea6ee52d08f62b29e1
#
_cell.length_a   1.000
_cell.length_b   1.000
_cell.length_c   1.000
_cell.angle_alpha   90.00
_cell.angle_beta   90.00
_cell.angle_gamma   90.00
#
_symmetry.space_group_name_H-M   'P 1'
#
loop_
_entity.id
_entity.type
_entity.pdbx_description
1 polymer ?
#
loop_
_entity_poly.entity_id
_entity_poly.type
_entity_poly.pdbx_seq_one_letter_code
_entity_poly.pdbx_strand_id
1 'polypeptide(L)'
;MYDNMPELGRNDACWCGSGKKYKKCHEAIDTRLQELYMQGEEVPSRVLLKTPADIEGIKASAEVNVGVLDYVGEHIKAGVTTADINRWVEEYLAAHDAVSADLNYEGYPFSVCTSVNDVICHGFPNENEVLHDGDIINVDCSTIYKGFYSDSSRMFIIGETTPEKKKLVEVARECVMAGLEQVKPWGFLGDMGQAVHDLAKKNGYSVVRDVGGHGVGVRFHEEPWVSYVTKRGQEMVMAPGMMFTIEPMVNMGTDDIYVDADNDWTIYTEDGMPSAQWEIQVLVTETGHEVISW
;
A
#
# COMPACT_ATOMS: atom_id res chain seq x y z
N MET A 1 -14.14 15.36 22.35
CA MET A 1 -13.30 15.48 21.14
C MET A 1 -13.15 14.12 20.51
N TYR A 2 -12.94 14.06 19.22
CA TYR A 2 -12.78 12.81 18.47
C TYR A 2 -11.42 12.12 18.74
N ASP A 3 -10.47 12.83 19.29
CA ASP A 3 -9.21 12.27 19.77
C ASP A 3 -8.85 12.77 21.19
N ASN A 4 -7.84 12.18 21.80
CA ASN A 4 -7.36 12.54 23.13
C ASN A 4 -6.29 13.66 23.10
N MET A 5 -6.13 14.36 21.98
CA MET A 5 -5.16 15.44 21.84
C MET A 5 -5.64 16.72 22.53
N PRO A 6 -4.71 17.56 23.03
CA PRO A 6 -5.07 18.80 23.70
C PRO A 6 -5.89 19.74 22.82
N GLU A 7 -6.87 20.41 23.41
CA GLU A 7 -7.57 21.52 22.76
C GLU A 7 -6.63 22.69 22.51
N LEU A 8 -6.68 23.23 21.29
CA LEU A 8 -5.91 24.39 20.91
C LEU A 8 -6.80 25.63 20.81
N GLY A 9 -6.31 26.74 21.34
CA GLY A 9 -6.91 28.04 21.09
C GLY A 9 -6.68 28.48 19.64
N ARG A 10 -7.62 29.22 19.07
CA ARG A 10 -7.57 29.65 17.65
C ARG A 10 -6.29 30.40 17.27
N ASN A 11 -5.62 31.03 18.22
CA ASN A 11 -4.38 31.82 18.00
C ASN A 11 -3.11 31.04 18.36
N ASP A 12 -3.22 29.86 18.92
CA ASP A 12 -2.08 29.02 19.25
C ASP A 12 -1.34 28.55 18.00
N ALA A 13 -0.10 28.11 18.15
CA ALA A 13 0.63 27.43 17.08
C ALA A 13 -0.10 26.14 16.71
N CYS A 14 -0.21 25.87 15.41
CA CYS A 14 -0.86 24.65 14.95
C CYS A 14 -0.06 23.40 15.36
N TRP A 15 -0.77 22.33 15.74
CA TRP A 15 -0.19 21.07 16.17
C TRP A 15 0.73 20.42 15.11
N CYS A 16 0.53 20.73 13.82
CA CYS A 16 1.31 20.17 12.70
C CYS A 16 2.74 20.75 12.58
N GLY A 17 3.17 21.64 13.45
CA GLY A 17 4.52 22.23 13.42
C GLY A 17 4.79 23.23 12.29
N SER A 18 3.78 23.59 11.48
CA SER A 18 3.93 24.53 10.34
C SER A 18 4.26 25.98 10.73
N GLY A 19 4.25 26.31 12.03
CA GLY A 19 4.42 27.68 12.54
C GLY A 19 3.21 28.59 12.27
N LYS A 20 2.19 28.14 11.57
CA LYS A 20 0.93 28.89 11.35
C LYS A 20 0.06 28.86 12.60
N LYS A 21 -0.78 29.89 12.79
CA LYS A 21 -1.84 29.85 13.80
C LYS A 21 -2.85 28.76 13.45
N TYR A 22 -3.35 28.04 14.48
CA TYR A 22 -4.32 26.95 14.33
C TYR A 22 -5.52 27.32 13.46
N LYS A 23 -6.13 28.48 13.67
CA LYS A 23 -7.26 29.00 12.86
C LYS A 23 -6.96 29.24 11.38
N LYS A 24 -5.69 29.24 10.98
CA LYS A 24 -5.24 29.42 9.60
C LYS A 24 -4.59 28.15 9.03
N CYS A 25 -4.76 27.04 9.73
CA CYS A 25 -4.14 25.77 9.41
C CYS A 25 -5.17 24.63 9.55
N HIS A 26 -5.22 23.97 10.68
CA HIS A 26 -6.02 22.76 10.86
C HIS A 26 -7.37 22.95 11.60
N GLU A 27 -7.73 24.16 12.07
CA GLU A 27 -9.02 24.37 12.78
C GLU A 27 -10.22 23.88 11.97
N ALA A 28 -10.25 24.14 10.66
CA ALA A 28 -11.37 23.72 9.81
C ALA A 28 -11.43 22.20 9.64
N ILE A 29 -10.27 21.53 9.51
CA ILE A 29 -10.17 20.07 9.42
C ILE A 29 -10.63 19.44 10.74
N ASP A 30 -10.10 19.89 11.87
CA ASP A 30 -10.44 19.36 13.18
C ASP A 30 -11.94 19.59 13.52
N THR A 31 -12.48 20.75 13.14
CA THR A 31 -13.92 21.04 13.31
C THR A 31 -14.75 20.04 12.50
N ARG A 32 -14.37 19.80 11.24
CA ARG A 32 -15.09 18.85 10.39
C ARG A 32 -15.02 17.42 10.91
N LEU A 33 -13.85 16.98 11.38
CA LEU A 33 -13.67 15.66 12.01
C LEU A 33 -14.55 15.51 13.25
N GLN A 34 -14.59 16.57 14.10
CA GLN A 34 -15.46 16.57 15.29
C GLN A 34 -16.95 16.49 14.93
N GLU A 35 -17.41 17.19 13.87
CA GLU A 35 -18.78 17.10 13.38
C GLU A 35 -19.13 15.70 12.93
N LEU A 36 -18.27 15.06 12.12
CA LEU A 36 -18.46 13.70 11.63
C LEU A 36 -18.47 12.67 12.77
N TYR A 37 -17.55 12.80 13.71
CA TYR A 37 -17.53 11.97 14.92
C TYR A 37 -18.85 12.06 15.72
N MET A 38 -19.38 13.27 15.87
CA MET A 38 -20.69 13.46 16.55
C MET A 38 -21.89 12.90 15.77
N GLN A 39 -21.74 12.65 14.47
CA GLN A 39 -22.70 11.95 13.62
C GLN A 39 -22.57 10.44 13.71
N GLY A 40 -21.54 9.92 14.40
CA GLY A 40 -21.27 8.50 14.59
C GLY A 40 -20.34 7.89 13.55
N GLU A 41 -19.68 8.72 12.73
CA GLU A 41 -18.74 8.26 11.74
C GLU A 41 -17.37 7.93 12.38
N GLU A 42 -16.68 6.96 11.82
CA GLU A 42 -15.29 6.67 12.17
C GLU A 42 -14.37 7.70 11.52
N VAL A 43 -13.62 8.42 12.33
CA VAL A 43 -12.72 9.49 11.86
C VAL A 43 -11.28 9.27 12.32
N PRO A 44 -10.28 9.66 11.50
CA PRO A 44 -8.88 9.55 11.90
C PRO A 44 -8.56 10.47 13.08
N SER A 45 -7.71 10.00 13.97
CA SER A 45 -7.06 10.88 14.97
C SER A 45 -6.02 11.76 14.30
N ARG A 46 -5.62 12.88 14.96
CA ARG A 46 -4.57 13.77 14.43
C ARG A 46 -3.23 13.09 14.21
N VAL A 47 -2.94 12.01 14.93
CA VAL A 47 -1.70 11.22 14.76
C VAL A 47 -1.59 10.61 13.37
N LEU A 48 -2.72 10.31 12.73
CA LEU A 48 -2.77 9.74 11.38
C LEU A 48 -2.63 10.79 10.27
N LEU A 49 -2.76 12.09 10.62
CA LEU A 49 -2.63 13.18 9.66
C LEU A 49 -1.17 13.61 9.57
N LYS A 50 -0.53 13.36 8.45
CA LYS A 50 0.88 13.68 8.21
C LYS A 50 1.09 15.20 8.18
N THR A 51 2.11 15.65 8.90
CA THR A 51 2.52 17.05 8.86
C THR A 51 3.22 17.37 7.53
N PRO A 52 3.37 18.64 7.14
CA PRO A 52 4.16 18.98 5.94
C PRO A 52 5.58 18.43 5.97
N ALA A 53 6.23 18.35 7.13
CA ALA A 53 7.57 17.78 7.26
C ALA A 53 7.57 16.27 7.07
N ASP A 54 6.55 15.58 7.59
CA ASP A 54 6.38 14.13 7.36
C ASP A 54 6.18 13.85 5.87
N ILE A 55 5.31 14.61 5.19
CA ILE A 55 5.02 14.44 3.77
C ILE A 55 6.30 14.63 2.92
N GLU A 56 7.12 15.64 3.22
CA GLU A 56 8.40 15.84 2.52
C GLU A 56 9.36 14.67 2.76
N GLY A 57 9.47 14.19 3.99
CA GLY A 57 10.32 13.05 4.32
C GLY A 57 9.87 11.76 3.65
N ILE A 58 8.54 11.51 3.66
CA ILE A 58 7.95 10.33 3.02
C ILE A 58 8.14 10.37 1.49
N LYS A 59 7.96 11.52 0.85
CA LYS A 59 8.24 11.69 -0.58
C LYS A 59 9.70 11.38 -0.93
N ALA A 60 10.63 11.81 -0.09
CA ALA A 60 12.04 11.48 -0.30
C ALA A 60 12.32 9.96 -0.15
N SER A 61 11.62 9.28 0.75
CA SER A 61 11.67 7.81 0.85
C SER A 61 11.06 7.15 -0.40
N ALA A 62 9.93 7.67 -0.88
CA ALA A 62 9.22 7.17 -2.06
C ALA A 62 10.06 7.28 -3.34
N GLU A 63 10.85 8.35 -3.50
CA GLU A 63 11.79 8.49 -4.62
C GLU A 63 12.79 7.33 -4.66
N VAL A 64 13.31 6.91 -3.50
CA VAL A 64 14.21 5.75 -3.41
C VAL A 64 13.45 4.46 -3.71
N ASN A 65 12.26 4.28 -3.13
CA ASN A 65 11.43 3.08 -3.31
C ASN A 65 11.05 2.84 -4.78
N VAL A 66 10.60 3.89 -5.47
CA VAL A 66 10.30 3.84 -6.91
C VAL A 66 11.56 3.49 -7.70
N GLY A 67 12.71 4.07 -7.34
CA GLY A 67 13.99 3.74 -7.97
C GLY A 67 14.42 2.28 -7.79
N VAL A 68 14.12 1.66 -6.65
CA VAL A 68 14.32 0.20 -6.45
C VAL A 68 13.48 -0.59 -7.45
N LEU A 69 12.18 -0.29 -7.55
CA LEU A 69 11.27 -1.00 -8.44
C LEU A 69 11.63 -0.79 -9.92
N ASP A 70 12.09 0.40 -10.30
CA ASP A 70 12.60 0.68 -11.63
C ASP A 70 13.85 -0.15 -11.92
N TYR A 71 14.80 -0.20 -10.98
CA TYR A 71 16.03 -0.99 -11.11
C TYR A 71 15.72 -2.49 -11.23
N VAL A 72 14.79 -3.02 -10.44
CA VAL A 72 14.32 -4.41 -10.59
C VAL A 72 13.73 -4.62 -11.98
N GLY A 73 12.87 -3.70 -12.45
CA GLY A 73 12.24 -3.79 -13.77
C GLY A 73 13.22 -3.82 -14.94
N GLU A 74 14.39 -3.19 -14.81
CA GLU A 74 15.44 -3.22 -15.82
C GLU A 74 16.21 -4.56 -15.88
N HIS A 75 16.17 -5.35 -14.80
CA HIS A 75 17.02 -6.54 -14.66
C HIS A 75 16.21 -7.85 -14.63
N ILE A 76 14.94 -7.82 -14.23
CA ILE A 76 14.10 -9.00 -14.08
C ILE A 76 13.80 -9.66 -15.41
N LYS A 77 14.04 -10.98 -15.50
CA LYS A 77 13.81 -11.80 -16.68
C LYS A 77 13.86 -13.29 -16.36
N ALA A 78 13.51 -14.14 -17.30
CA ALA A 78 13.67 -15.59 -17.17
C ALA A 78 15.15 -15.97 -16.86
N GLY A 79 15.31 -16.92 -15.96
CA GLY A 79 16.60 -17.40 -15.46
C GLY A 79 17.12 -16.65 -14.23
N VAL A 80 16.48 -15.58 -13.80
CA VAL A 80 16.76 -14.87 -12.54
C VAL A 80 16.09 -15.61 -11.39
N THR A 81 16.71 -15.68 -10.23
CA THR A 81 16.09 -16.20 -9.00
C THR A 81 15.40 -15.08 -8.22
N THR A 82 14.41 -15.42 -7.39
CA THR A 82 13.82 -14.43 -6.48
C THR A 82 14.84 -13.93 -5.43
N ALA A 83 15.85 -14.74 -5.07
CA ALA A 83 16.96 -14.30 -4.24
C ALA A 83 17.86 -13.27 -4.93
N ASP A 84 18.01 -13.31 -6.27
CA ASP A 84 18.70 -12.25 -7.02
C ASP A 84 17.99 -10.90 -6.88
N ILE A 85 16.65 -10.91 -6.89
CA ILE A 85 15.85 -9.70 -6.68
C ILE A 85 16.10 -9.12 -5.30
N ASN A 86 16.07 -9.94 -4.25
CA ASN A 86 16.39 -9.49 -2.88
C ASN A 86 17.77 -8.83 -2.81
N ARG A 87 18.79 -9.44 -3.42
CA ARG A 87 20.16 -8.87 -3.47
C ARG A 87 20.17 -7.51 -4.19
N TRP A 88 19.47 -7.36 -5.30
CA TRP A 88 19.40 -6.08 -6.03
C TRP A 88 18.73 -4.99 -5.20
N VAL A 89 17.68 -5.32 -4.48
CA VAL A 89 17.00 -4.40 -3.56
C VAL A 89 17.97 -3.93 -2.47
N GLU A 90 18.69 -4.86 -1.82
CA GLU A 90 19.67 -4.53 -0.79
C GLU A 90 20.81 -3.64 -1.33
N GLU A 91 21.36 -3.99 -2.50
CA GLU A 91 22.45 -3.22 -3.14
C GLU A 91 21.98 -1.81 -3.52
N TYR A 92 20.75 -1.68 -4.06
CA TYR A 92 20.20 -0.38 -4.45
C TYR A 92 19.92 0.50 -3.24
N LEU A 93 19.28 -0.03 -2.21
CA LEU A 93 18.97 0.69 -0.98
C LEU A 93 20.27 1.16 -0.29
N ALA A 94 21.28 0.29 -0.17
CA ALA A 94 22.55 0.64 0.41
C ALA A 94 23.29 1.76 -0.37
N ALA A 95 23.20 1.75 -1.70
CA ALA A 95 23.78 2.79 -2.55
C ALA A 95 23.10 4.16 -2.40
N HIS A 96 21.88 4.20 -1.85
CA HIS A 96 21.06 5.42 -1.64
C HIS A 96 20.91 5.81 -0.17
N ASP A 97 21.76 5.27 0.72
CA ASP A 97 21.68 5.53 2.18
C ASP A 97 20.30 5.21 2.79
N ALA A 98 19.62 4.20 2.23
CA ALA A 98 18.33 3.71 2.67
C ALA A 98 18.41 2.27 3.16
N VAL A 99 17.37 1.79 3.82
CA VAL A 99 17.25 0.39 4.26
C VAL A 99 15.84 -0.13 3.97
N SER A 100 15.69 -1.46 3.84
CA SER A 100 14.37 -2.08 3.73
C SER A 100 13.60 -1.94 5.04
N ALA A 101 12.29 -1.69 4.93
CA ALA A 101 11.37 -1.75 6.06
C ALA A 101 10.92 -3.17 6.37
N ASP A 102 10.97 -4.06 5.37
CA ASP A 102 10.57 -5.47 5.49
C ASP A 102 11.54 -6.27 6.36
N LEU A 103 12.85 -6.01 6.19
CA LEU A 103 13.91 -6.80 6.83
C LEU A 103 13.81 -6.76 8.36
N ASN A 104 13.58 -7.93 8.96
CA ASN A 104 13.35 -8.14 10.39
C ASN A 104 12.03 -7.55 10.94
N TYR A 105 11.13 -7.07 10.09
CA TYR A 105 9.81 -6.65 10.53
C TYR A 105 9.02 -7.88 10.99
N GLU A 106 8.65 -7.92 12.26
CA GLU A 106 7.95 -9.05 12.90
C GLU A 106 8.60 -10.43 12.63
N GLY A 107 9.88 -10.45 12.30
CA GLY A 107 10.64 -11.65 12.01
C GLY A 107 10.76 -12.01 10.53
N TYR A 108 10.21 -11.20 9.61
CA TYR A 108 10.42 -11.39 8.17
C TYR A 108 11.91 -11.30 7.80
N PRO A 109 12.53 -12.30 7.15
CA PRO A 109 14.00 -12.38 7.08
C PRO A 109 14.61 -11.74 5.84
N PHE A 110 13.83 -11.15 4.93
CA PHE A 110 14.27 -10.61 3.65
C PHE A 110 13.99 -9.12 3.50
N SER A 111 14.55 -8.50 2.47
CA SER A 111 14.46 -7.07 2.21
C SER A 111 13.38 -6.69 1.18
N VAL A 112 12.63 -7.66 0.69
CA VAL A 112 11.58 -7.52 -0.33
C VAL A 112 10.68 -8.74 -0.28
N CYS A 113 9.39 -8.60 -0.61
CA CYS A 113 8.53 -9.74 -0.88
C CYS A 113 8.50 -10.06 -2.40
N THR A 114 8.58 -11.35 -2.74
CA THR A 114 8.56 -11.83 -4.13
C THR A 114 7.49 -12.89 -4.29
N SER A 115 6.37 -12.54 -4.92
CA SER A 115 5.17 -13.40 -4.97
C SER A 115 4.93 -13.87 -6.40
N VAL A 116 5.25 -15.15 -6.69
CA VAL A 116 5.21 -15.75 -8.03
C VAL A 116 3.93 -16.52 -8.22
N ASN A 117 3.22 -16.27 -9.32
CA ASN A 117 2.02 -16.99 -9.79
C ASN A 117 0.89 -17.08 -8.75
N ASP A 118 0.77 -18.20 -8.02
CA ASP A 118 -0.25 -18.49 -7.02
C ASP A 118 0.10 -18.00 -5.61
N VAL A 119 1.29 -17.44 -5.44
CA VAL A 119 1.64 -16.67 -4.23
C VAL A 119 0.92 -15.33 -4.28
N ILE A 120 0.09 -15.05 -3.28
CA ILE A 120 -0.70 -13.83 -3.19
C ILE A 120 0.17 -12.65 -2.76
N CYS A 121 0.87 -12.79 -1.61
CA CYS A 121 1.76 -11.80 -1.04
C CYS A 121 2.75 -12.44 -0.06
N HIS A 122 3.70 -11.63 0.43
CA HIS A 122 4.72 -12.00 1.42
C HIS A 122 5.59 -13.21 1.02
N GLY A 123 5.74 -13.45 -0.30
CA GLY A 123 6.59 -14.54 -0.81
C GLY A 123 8.05 -14.35 -0.40
N PHE A 124 8.68 -15.42 0.10
CA PHE A 124 10.10 -15.42 0.51
C PHE A 124 11.02 -15.52 -0.70
N PRO A 125 11.95 -14.58 -0.91
CA PRO A 125 13.03 -14.74 -1.87
C PRO A 125 13.82 -16.04 -1.65
N ASN A 126 14.05 -16.80 -2.74
CA ASN A 126 14.65 -18.13 -2.68
C ASN A 126 15.64 -18.36 -3.83
N GLU A 127 16.82 -18.92 -3.54
CA GLU A 127 17.84 -19.25 -4.55
C GLU A 127 17.40 -20.37 -5.52
N ASN A 128 16.45 -21.21 -5.12
CA ASN A 128 15.93 -22.30 -5.94
C ASN A 128 14.68 -21.91 -6.74
N GLU A 129 14.07 -20.75 -6.49
CA GLU A 129 12.94 -20.24 -7.22
C GLU A 129 13.42 -19.41 -8.42
N VAL A 130 13.57 -20.07 -9.54
CA VAL A 130 14.02 -19.49 -10.80
C VAL A 130 12.82 -19.04 -11.61
N LEU A 131 12.79 -17.79 -12.06
CA LEU A 131 11.73 -17.25 -12.92
C LEU A 131 11.82 -17.86 -14.33
N HIS A 132 10.68 -18.25 -14.89
CA HIS A 132 10.53 -18.83 -16.22
C HIS A 132 9.64 -17.98 -17.12
N ASP A 133 9.79 -18.14 -18.44
CA ASP A 133 8.85 -17.56 -19.39
C ASP A 133 7.42 -18.02 -19.06
N GLY A 134 6.50 -17.06 -18.94
CA GLY A 134 5.12 -17.29 -18.59
C GLY A 134 4.77 -17.05 -17.12
N ASP A 135 5.77 -16.83 -16.26
CA ASP A 135 5.52 -16.42 -14.87
C ASP A 135 5.03 -14.97 -14.80
N ILE A 136 4.21 -14.73 -13.80
CA ILE A 136 3.90 -13.38 -13.28
C ILE A 136 4.44 -13.29 -11.86
N ILE A 137 5.00 -12.16 -11.50
CA ILE A 137 5.57 -11.94 -10.17
C ILE A 137 5.21 -10.55 -9.68
N ASN A 138 4.75 -10.46 -8.44
CA ASN A 138 4.73 -9.22 -7.67
C ASN A 138 6.09 -9.06 -6.96
N VAL A 139 6.65 -7.87 -7.07
CA VAL A 139 7.82 -7.45 -6.28
C VAL A 139 7.35 -6.28 -5.42
N ASP A 140 7.36 -6.49 -4.13
CA ASP A 140 6.82 -5.59 -3.12
C ASP A 140 7.95 -5.11 -2.22
N CYS A 141 8.17 -3.81 -2.23
CA CYS A 141 9.34 -3.19 -1.63
C CYS A 141 8.94 -2.00 -0.75
N SER A 142 9.33 -2.08 0.50
CA SER A 142 9.14 -1.02 1.47
C SER A 142 10.48 -0.44 1.89
N THR A 143 10.60 0.88 1.85
CA THR A 143 11.85 1.61 2.08
C THR A 143 11.78 2.50 3.30
N ILE A 144 12.86 2.51 4.10
CA ILE A 144 13.10 3.50 5.13
C ILE A 144 14.23 4.44 4.66
N TYR A 145 13.91 5.71 4.51
CA TYR A 145 14.89 6.74 4.22
C TYR A 145 14.77 7.87 5.23
N LYS A 146 15.86 8.15 5.94
CA LYS A 146 15.92 9.19 7.00
C LYS A 146 14.81 9.09 8.06
N GLY A 147 14.35 7.86 8.34
CA GLY A 147 13.33 7.59 9.34
C GLY A 147 11.88 7.70 8.84
N PHE A 148 11.67 7.91 7.53
CA PHE A 148 10.36 7.91 6.88
C PHE A 148 10.20 6.66 6.02
N TYR A 149 8.94 6.18 5.94
CA TYR A 149 8.59 4.94 5.25
C TYR A 149 7.85 5.24 3.96
N SER A 150 8.16 4.46 2.94
CA SER A 150 7.39 4.40 1.70
C SER A 150 7.20 2.95 1.28
N ASP A 151 6.09 2.69 0.60
CA ASP A 151 5.64 1.37 0.26
C ASP A 151 5.00 1.36 -1.12
N SER A 152 5.35 0.39 -1.95
CA SER A 152 4.67 0.11 -3.21
C SER A 152 5.17 -1.18 -3.85
N SER A 153 4.31 -1.79 -4.65
CA SER A 153 4.65 -3.01 -5.39
C SER A 153 4.31 -2.92 -6.87
N ARG A 154 4.98 -3.75 -7.66
CA ARG A 154 4.72 -3.88 -9.10
C ARG A 154 4.65 -5.33 -9.54
N MET A 155 3.76 -5.57 -10.51
CA MET A 155 3.72 -6.84 -11.25
C MET A 155 4.68 -6.80 -12.44
N PHE A 156 5.40 -7.89 -12.61
CA PHE A 156 6.21 -8.15 -13.79
C PHE A 156 5.73 -9.42 -14.49
N ILE A 157 5.68 -9.39 -15.83
CA ILE A 157 5.41 -10.55 -16.66
C ILE A 157 6.74 -11.01 -17.25
N ILE A 158 7.10 -12.24 -17.00
CA ILE A 158 8.38 -12.80 -17.43
C ILE A 158 8.20 -13.43 -18.82
N GLY A 159 8.87 -12.85 -19.82
CA GLY A 159 8.75 -13.30 -21.20
C GLY A 159 7.32 -13.28 -21.75
N GLU A 160 6.92 -14.35 -22.41
CA GLU A 160 5.55 -14.51 -22.96
C GLU A 160 4.67 -15.31 -22.00
N THR A 161 3.53 -14.73 -21.60
CA THR A 161 2.56 -15.39 -20.69
C THR A 161 1.21 -15.63 -21.37
N THR A 162 0.32 -16.37 -20.70
CA THR A 162 -1.02 -16.66 -21.23
C THR A 162 -1.88 -15.39 -21.24
N PRO A 163 -2.87 -15.31 -22.17
CA PRO A 163 -3.81 -14.18 -22.19
C PRO A 163 -4.55 -13.97 -20.85
N GLU A 164 -4.84 -15.08 -20.14
CA GLU A 164 -5.54 -15.06 -18.85
C GLU A 164 -4.69 -14.40 -17.76
N LYS A 165 -3.42 -14.79 -17.63
CA LYS A 165 -2.48 -14.16 -16.67
C LYS A 165 -2.24 -12.69 -17.02
N LYS A 166 -2.07 -12.37 -18.31
CA LYS A 166 -1.91 -10.99 -18.75
C LYS A 166 -3.12 -10.14 -18.37
N LYS A 167 -4.33 -10.66 -18.62
CA LYS A 167 -5.58 -9.99 -18.25
C LYS A 167 -5.69 -9.81 -16.74
N LEU A 168 -5.28 -10.81 -15.93
CA LEU A 168 -5.28 -10.70 -14.47
C LEU A 168 -4.41 -9.54 -14.01
N VAL A 169 -3.16 -9.46 -14.49
CA VAL A 169 -2.21 -8.39 -14.15
C VAL A 169 -2.75 -7.01 -14.54
N GLU A 170 -3.37 -6.89 -15.73
CA GLU A 170 -3.99 -5.66 -16.19
C GLU A 170 -5.18 -5.25 -15.30
N VAL A 171 -6.09 -6.19 -14.99
CA VAL A 171 -7.26 -5.92 -14.15
C VAL A 171 -6.86 -5.60 -12.71
N ALA A 172 -5.85 -6.26 -12.14
CA ALA A 172 -5.33 -5.91 -10.82
C ALA A 172 -4.85 -4.44 -10.78
N ARG A 173 -4.15 -3.98 -11.81
CA ARG A 173 -3.75 -2.57 -11.96
C ARG A 173 -4.96 -1.64 -12.09
N GLU A 174 -5.95 -2.02 -12.90
CA GLU A 174 -7.20 -1.26 -13.05
C GLU A 174 -7.97 -1.17 -11.72
N CYS A 175 -7.92 -2.22 -10.87
CA CYS A 175 -8.51 -2.21 -9.53
C CYS A 175 -7.88 -1.15 -8.63
N VAL A 176 -6.55 -1.02 -8.63
CA VAL A 176 -5.85 0.06 -7.91
C VAL A 176 -6.33 1.43 -8.41
N MET A 177 -6.41 1.63 -9.73
CA MET A 177 -6.86 2.90 -10.31
C MET A 177 -8.32 3.20 -9.98
N ALA A 178 -9.20 2.19 -10.00
CA ALA A 178 -10.60 2.36 -9.61
C ALA A 178 -10.75 2.75 -8.12
N GLY A 179 -9.89 2.20 -7.25
CA GLY A 179 -9.79 2.61 -5.86
C GLY A 179 -9.30 4.04 -5.73
N LEU A 180 -8.22 4.39 -6.41
CA LEU A 180 -7.61 5.73 -6.40
C LEU A 180 -8.60 6.83 -6.82
N GLU A 181 -9.45 6.58 -7.81
CA GLU A 181 -10.47 7.52 -8.25
C GLU A 181 -11.49 7.87 -7.15
N GLN A 182 -11.64 7.03 -6.13
CA GLN A 182 -12.53 7.28 -4.99
C GLN A 182 -11.83 8.04 -3.85
N VAL A 183 -10.50 8.15 -3.88
CA VAL A 183 -9.75 8.86 -2.83
C VAL A 183 -9.96 10.36 -2.95
N LYS A 184 -10.69 10.90 -1.99
CA LYS A 184 -11.00 12.34 -1.91
C LYS A 184 -11.27 12.72 -0.45
N PRO A 185 -11.01 13.98 -0.06
CA PRO A 185 -11.30 14.41 1.30
C PRO A 185 -12.78 14.25 1.62
N TRP A 186 -13.05 13.73 2.82
CA TRP A 186 -14.40 13.51 3.39
C TRP A 186 -15.22 12.39 2.72
N GLY A 187 -14.61 11.60 1.82
CA GLY A 187 -15.13 10.29 1.40
C GLY A 187 -14.82 9.20 2.42
N PHE A 188 -15.27 7.99 2.19
CA PHE A 188 -15.03 6.83 3.07
C PHE A 188 -14.07 5.84 2.43
N LEU A 189 -13.25 5.16 3.22
CA LEU A 189 -12.40 4.07 2.71
C LEU A 189 -13.23 2.97 2.04
N GLY A 190 -14.44 2.73 2.54
CA GLY A 190 -15.37 1.78 1.92
C GLY A 190 -15.84 2.15 0.51
N ASP A 191 -15.83 3.43 0.14
CA ASP A 191 -16.10 3.85 -1.25
C ASP A 191 -15.04 3.31 -2.20
N MET A 192 -13.78 3.37 -1.76
CA MET A 192 -12.62 2.87 -2.47
C MET A 192 -12.63 1.33 -2.54
N GLY A 193 -12.76 0.66 -1.39
CA GLY A 193 -12.78 -0.80 -1.34
C GLY A 193 -13.91 -1.42 -2.19
N GLN A 194 -15.11 -0.83 -2.15
CA GLN A 194 -16.22 -1.31 -2.98
C GLN A 194 -15.96 -1.09 -4.48
N ALA A 195 -15.28 -0.03 -4.88
CA ALA A 195 -14.95 0.20 -6.29
C ALA A 195 -13.96 -0.85 -6.82
N VAL A 196 -12.94 -1.20 -6.02
CA VAL A 196 -12.01 -2.29 -6.29
C VAL A 196 -12.76 -3.61 -6.44
N HIS A 197 -13.59 -3.97 -5.45
CA HIS A 197 -14.35 -5.21 -5.46
C HIS A 197 -15.27 -5.33 -6.69
N ASP A 198 -16.03 -4.27 -6.98
CA ASP A 198 -16.96 -4.24 -8.11
C ASP A 198 -16.23 -4.48 -9.45
N LEU A 199 -15.05 -3.89 -9.62
CA LEU A 199 -14.27 -4.03 -10.85
C LEU A 199 -13.69 -5.44 -10.99
N ALA A 200 -13.08 -5.99 -9.95
CA ALA A 200 -12.58 -7.37 -9.95
C ALA A 200 -13.69 -8.35 -10.28
N LYS A 201 -14.80 -8.28 -9.57
CA LYS A 201 -15.98 -9.13 -9.79
C LYS A 201 -16.57 -9.00 -11.19
N LYS A 202 -16.63 -7.80 -11.76
CA LYS A 202 -17.09 -7.58 -13.14
C LYS A 202 -16.22 -8.31 -14.16
N ASN A 203 -14.95 -8.50 -13.86
CA ASN A 203 -14.00 -9.24 -14.70
C ASN A 203 -13.94 -10.73 -14.39
N GLY A 204 -14.73 -11.23 -13.42
CA GLY A 204 -14.80 -12.64 -13.03
C GLY A 204 -13.69 -13.06 -12.05
N TYR A 205 -13.07 -12.11 -11.36
CA TYR A 205 -12.03 -12.32 -10.36
C TYR A 205 -12.55 -12.12 -8.94
N SER A 206 -11.82 -12.65 -7.97
CA SER A 206 -12.05 -12.48 -6.53
C SER A 206 -11.04 -11.51 -5.93
N VAL A 207 -11.39 -10.88 -4.82
CA VAL A 207 -10.47 -10.03 -4.05
C VAL A 207 -10.32 -10.64 -2.66
N VAL A 208 -9.08 -10.80 -2.22
CA VAL A 208 -8.76 -11.38 -0.90
C VAL A 208 -9.33 -10.49 0.22
N ARG A 209 -9.82 -11.14 1.30
CA ARG A 209 -10.48 -10.48 2.45
C ARG A 209 -9.57 -10.32 3.65
N ASP A 210 -8.66 -11.27 3.82
CA ASP A 210 -7.91 -11.47 5.07
C ASP A 210 -6.65 -10.61 5.13
N VAL A 211 -6.25 -10.04 4.00
CA VAL A 211 -5.16 -9.08 3.85
C VAL A 211 -5.65 -7.85 3.08
N GLY A 212 -5.03 -6.71 3.33
CA GLY A 212 -5.45 -5.44 2.74
C GLY A 212 -4.40 -4.38 2.96
N GLY A 213 -4.70 -3.14 2.54
CA GLY A 213 -3.82 -2.01 2.70
C GLY A 213 -3.80 -1.44 4.12
N HIS A 214 -2.92 -0.52 4.35
CA HIS A 214 -2.67 0.06 5.66
C HIS A 214 -2.20 1.52 5.58
N GLY A 215 -2.30 2.24 6.69
CA GLY A 215 -1.62 3.51 6.84
C GLY A 215 -0.10 3.32 6.85
N VAL A 216 0.64 4.28 6.28
CA VAL A 216 2.10 4.21 6.15
C VAL A 216 2.72 5.60 6.14
N GLY A 217 3.99 5.71 6.52
CA GLY A 217 4.78 6.92 6.34
C GLY A 217 5.66 7.32 7.51
N VAL A 218 5.14 7.42 8.74
CA VAL A 218 5.91 7.64 9.95
C VAL A 218 6.24 6.31 10.65
N ARG A 219 5.42 5.32 10.40
CA ARG A 219 5.66 3.92 10.75
C ARG A 219 5.43 3.07 9.50
N PHE A 220 5.91 1.84 9.52
CA PHE A 220 5.69 0.91 8.42
C PHE A 220 4.21 0.58 8.28
N HIS A 221 3.60 0.00 9.31
CA HIS A 221 2.16 -0.22 9.38
C HIS A 221 1.55 0.67 10.46
N GLU A 222 0.53 1.41 10.10
CA GLU A 222 -0.26 2.23 11.00
C GLU A 222 -1.74 2.19 10.57
N GLU A 223 -2.64 2.67 11.40
CA GLU A 223 -4.03 2.87 10.98
C GLU A 223 -4.12 3.85 9.79
N PRO A 224 -5.12 3.73 8.91
CA PRO A 224 -6.21 2.76 8.98
C PRO A 224 -5.86 1.41 8.37
N TRP A 225 -6.60 0.37 8.73
CA TRP A 225 -6.76 -0.83 7.92
C TRP A 225 -7.59 -0.49 6.67
N VAL A 226 -7.16 -0.96 5.50
CA VAL A 226 -7.81 -0.66 4.22
C VAL A 226 -8.36 -1.93 3.60
N SER A 227 -9.67 -2.13 3.73
CA SER A 227 -10.37 -3.32 3.20
C SER A 227 -10.85 -3.09 1.78
N TYR A 228 -10.75 -4.14 0.95
CA TYR A 228 -11.32 -4.15 -0.41
C TYR A 228 -12.61 -4.96 -0.51
N VAL A 229 -13.08 -5.53 0.59
CA VAL A 229 -14.35 -6.25 0.67
C VAL A 229 -15.23 -5.58 1.72
N THR A 230 -15.74 -4.42 1.38
CA THR A 230 -16.52 -3.52 2.24
C THR A 230 -17.64 -2.87 1.45
N LYS A 231 -18.32 -1.88 2.02
CA LYS A 231 -19.46 -1.19 1.40
C LYS A 231 -19.23 0.32 1.33
N ARG A 232 -19.80 0.95 0.31
CA ARG A 232 -19.80 2.41 0.19
C ARG A 232 -20.37 3.08 1.43
N GLY A 233 -19.77 4.20 1.82
CA GLY A 233 -20.18 4.98 2.99
C GLY A 233 -19.88 4.29 4.32
N GLN A 234 -18.97 3.31 4.35
CA GLN A 234 -18.49 2.63 5.55
C GLN A 234 -16.98 2.80 5.73
N GLU A 235 -16.47 2.31 6.85
CA GLU A 235 -15.06 2.44 7.26
C GLU A 235 -14.68 3.90 7.56
N MET A 236 -13.42 4.14 7.85
CA MET A 236 -12.91 5.44 8.27
C MET A 236 -13.09 6.51 7.18
N VAL A 237 -13.45 7.72 7.60
CA VAL A 237 -13.50 8.92 6.73
C VAL A 237 -12.09 9.30 6.32
N MET A 238 -11.89 9.54 5.03
CA MET A 238 -10.63 10.04 4.49
C MET A 238 -10.49 11.55 4.76
N ALA A 239 -9.52 11.94 5.58
CA ALA A 239 -9.24 13.32 5.90
C ALA A 239 -7.96 13.82 5.21
N PRO A 240 -7.86 15.12 4.87
CA PRO A 240 -6.62 15.69 4.36
C PRO A 240 -5.43 15.44 5.30
N GLY A 241 -4.32 14.94 4.76
CA GLY A 241 -3.14 14.53 5.51
C GLY A 241 -3.07 13.04 5.83
N MET A 242 -4.13 12.26 5.63
CA MET A 242 -4.04 10.80 5.71
C MET A 242 -3.19 10.25 4.57
N MET A 243 -2.44 9.19 4.88
CA MET A 243 -1.61 8.47 3.92
C MET A 243 -1.75 6.98 4.16
N PHE A 244 -2.01 6.22 3.11
CA PHE A 244 -2.24 4.78 3.16
C PHE A 244 -1.92 4.12 1.82
N THR A 245 -1.88 2.77 1.81
CA THR A 245 -1.67 1.98 0.59
C THR A 245 -2.97 1.60 -0.09
N ILE A 246 -2.93 1.41 -1.39
CA ILE A 246 -3.97 0.76 -2.19
C ILE A 246 -3.32 -0.42 -2.90
N GLU A 247 -3.59 -1.63 -2.42
CA GLU A 247 -2.86 -2.84 -2.78
C GLU A 247 -3.77 -4.09 -2.90
N PRO A 248 -4.86 -4.05 -3.64
CA PRO A 248 -5.77 -5.18 -3.69
C PRO A 248 -5.11 -6.42 -4.28
N MET A 249 -5.18 -7.54 -3.55
CA MET A 249 -4.80 -8.86 -4.03
C MET A 249 -5.97 -9.44 -4.81
N VAL A 250 -5.78 -9.61 -6.13
CA VAL A 250 -6.81 -10.06 -7.08
C VAL A 250 -6.50 -11.48 -7.53
N ASN A 251 -7.37 -12.43 -7.17
CA ASN A 251 -7.22 -13.84 -7.50
C ASN A 251 -8.00 -14.20 -8.76
N MET A 252 -7.40 -15.02 -9.61
CA MET A 252 -8.06 -15.57 -10.79
C MET A 252 -9.19 -16.54 -10.41
N GLY A 253 -9.07 -17.22 -9.28
CA GLY A 253 -10.02 -18.17 -8.72
C GLY A 253 -10.80 -17.62 -7.53
N THR A 254 -10.82 -18.38 -6.43
CA THR A 254 -11.53 -18.00 -5.20
C THR A 254 -10.75 -16.99 -4.37
N ASP A 255 -11.42 -16.40 -3.38
CA ASP A 255 -10.79 -15.52 -2.39
C ASP A 255 -10.26 -16.28 -1.14
N ASP A 256 -10.37 -17.61 -1.15
CA ASP A 256 -9.83 -18.46 -0.08
C ASP A 256 -8.29 -18.51 -0.15
N ILE A 257 -7.66 -18.44 1.00
CA ILE A 257 -6.19 -18.38 1.14
C ILE A 257 -5.69 -19.38 2.17
N TYR A 258 -4.40 -19.72 2.09
CA TYR A 258 -3.70 -20.35 3.22
C TYR A 258 -2.33 -19.72 3.42
N VAL A 259 -1.86 -19.75 4.66
CA VAL A 259 -0.51 -19.32 5.04
C VAL A 259 0.41 -20.53 5.04
N ASP A 260 1.61 -20.38 4.48
CA ASP A 260 2.64 -21.41 4.51
C ASP A 260 3.04 -21.76 5.94
N ALA A 261 2.80 -23.01 6.34
CA ALA A 261 3.09 -23.49 7.68
C ALA A 261 4.59 -23.64 8.00
N ASP A 262 5.46 -23.60 6.99
CA ASP A 262 6.91 -23.72 7.15
C ASP A 262 7.57 -22.37 7.48
N ASN A 263 6.94 -21.26 7.06
CA ASN A 263 7.51 -19.92 7.28
C ASN A 263 6.57 -18.92 7.98
N ASP A 264 5.30 -19.26 8.15
CA ASP A 264 4.26 -18.44 8.81
C ASP A 264 4.01 -17.05 8.17
N TRP A 265 4.46 -16.85 6.91
CA TRP A 265 4.40 -15.57 6.19
C TRP A 265 3.75 -15.67 4.82
N THR A 266 4.29 -16.52 3.95
CA THR A 266 3.88 -16.60 2.55
C THR A 266 2.41 -17.01 2.43
N ILE A 267 1.63 -16.23 1.70
CA ILE A 267 0.19 -16.45 1.51
C ILE A 267 -0.04 -16.94 0.09
N TYR A 268 -0.74 -18.05 -0.02
CA TYR A 268 -1.10 -18.71 -1.30
C TYR A 268 -2.60 -18.69 -1.53
N THR A 269 -2.98 -18.81 -2.81
CA THR A 269 -4.36 -19.14 -3.19
C THR A 269 -4.67 -20.59 -2.84
N GLU A 270 -5.83 -20.86 -2.21
CA GLU A 270 -6.22 -22.22 -1.83
C GLU A 270 -6.45 -23.14 -3.04
N ASP A 271 -6.85 -22.57 -4.17
CA ASP A 271 -7.16 -23.30 -5.42
C ASP A 271 -5.96 -23.42 -6.39
N GLY A 272 -4.80 -22.86 -6.05
CA GLY A 272 -3.59 -22.88 -6.89
C GLY A 272 -3.72 -22.04 -8.18
N MET A 273 -4.74 -21.18 -8.28
CA MET A 273 -4.89 -20.26 -9.41
C MET A 273 -4.04 -19.01 -9.21
N PRO A 274 -3.57 -18.35 -10.29
CA PRO A 274 -2.74 -17.15 -10.17
C PRO A 274 -3.42 -16.00 -9.42
N SER A 275 -2.60 -15.24 -8.69
CA SER A 275 -2.95 -13.96 -8.06
C SER A 275 -2.10 -12.82 -8.65
N ALA A 276 -2.59 -11.59 -8.56
CA ALA A 276 -1.85 -10.39 -8.93
C ALA A 276 -2.16 -9.25 -7.97
N GLN A 277 -1.11 -8.52 -7.59
CA GLN A 277 -1.17 -7.36 -6.72
C GLN A 277 -0.38 -6.21 -7.35
N TRP A 278 -0.98 -5.04 -7.42
CA TRP A 278 -0.28 -3.77 -7.61
C TRP A 278 -0.53 -2.92 -6.38
N GLU A 279 0.45 -2.13 -6.02
CA GLU A 279 0.32 -1.27 -4.86
C GLU A 279 0.83 0.13 -5.13
N ILE A 280 0.11 1.09 -4.58
CA ILE A 280 0.49 2.49 -4.53
C ILE A 280 0.34 3.03 -3.12
N GLN A 281 1.19 3.97 -2.75
CA GLN A 281 1.01 4.81 -1.57
C GLN A 281 0.35 6.13 -1.98
N VAL A 282 -0.71 6.53 -1.28
CA VAL A 282 -1.51 7.69 -1.62
C VAL A 282 -1.68 8.63 -0.43
N LEU A 283 -1.57 9.95 -0.70
CA LEU A 283 -1.89 11.03 0.23
C LEU A 283 -3.26 11.62 -0.09
N VAL A 284 -4.13 11.73 0.91
CA VAL A 284 -5.36 12.53 0.80
C VAL A 284 -5.01 14.00 0.93
N THR A 285 -5.33 14.80 -0.10
CA THR A 285 -5.09 16.24 -0.11
C THR A 285 -6.36 17.03 0.24
N GLU A 286 -6.28 18.35 0.35
CA GLU A 286 -7.47 19.20 0.59
C GLU A 286 -8.50 19.15 -0.54
N THR A 287 -8.09 18.77 -1.77
CA THR A 287 -8.93 18.82 -2.97
C THR A 287 -9.07 17.49 -3.72
N GLY A 288 -8.39 16.44 -3.28
CA GLY A 288 -8.36 15.13 -3.94
C GLY A 288 -7.29 14.23 -3.34
N HIS A 289 -6.39 13.73 -4.15
CA HIS A 289 -5.30 12.86 -3.74
C HIS A 289 -3.99 13.17 -4.48
N GLU A 290 -2.91 12.62 -3.97
CA GLU A 290 -1.59 12.61 -4.62
C GLU A 290 -1.00 11.20 -4.48
N VAL A 291 -0.54 10.59 -5.58
CA VAL A 291 0.21 9.33 -5.53
C VAL A 291 1.63 9.65 -5.08
N ILE A 292 2.10 8.97 -4.04
CA ILE A 292 3.40 9.20 -3.41
C ILE A 292 4.44 8.20 -3.91
N SER A 293 4.08 6.92 -3.99
CA SER A 293 4.92 5.83 -4.48
C SER A 293 4.12 4.92 -5.41
N TRP A 294 4.74 4.48 -6.53
CA TRP A 294 4.14 3.55 -7.49
C TRP A 294 5.16 2.84 -8.39
#